data_f1e7c57d766a293ac9f95d6572a0e417
#
_entry.id   f1e7c57d766a293ac9f95d6572a0e417
#
_cell.length_a   1.000
_cell.length_b   1.000
_cell.length_c   1.000
_cell.angle_alpha   90.00
_cell.angle_beta   90.00
_cell.angle_gamma   90.00
#
_symmetry.space_group_name_H-M   'P 1'
#
loop_
_entity.id
_entity.type
_entity.pdbx_description
1 polymer ?
#
loop_
_entity_poly.entity_id
_entity_poly.type
_entity_poly.pdbx_seq_one_letter_code
_entity_poly.pdbx_strand_id
1 'polypeptide(L)'
;MKRKIFILSIILLSCIACSEKKNLNNPLLTQAIEQLWSYPDSAYHILQSIAHDELSEYEKHRYALAEAHLQLKLQSSLPSHTSLNDLAWYFLENNDAPSAGEAYYIQGAYLNWLGENTQAMQYLKEAEDQPTLPIIRGMIYYKMGRISESEQLYDIALDNYERALPYLEEANLPLYLASVYRELGRMVSTDSRDIYFEKALEYAHIYGDTILYLDIRHAQLSAQAYPSPEIAQICQYLCHEAGMKRYAYDLVKYYIRSKEADSARIYLDILAADTTAKIWSDQQYTLWHSQYLHLKGRNADAYQALYDLYTTHYNTMEEKGRSSAYVVSQHYDNEVEHARNLQLQLDKQRLYIVLALLLIAILLASIVLIQYNTRRRTKQLIEEARTSQQISDLQKELQVRREAIKRSLDQRIELNKSLQEAILTKQEAASIPDWAKEFVEMNIFSTEEQWQNFLQEFNSCYGDLLTTMRKNYPRLTSTDTQVIALYILGMDNSDICLLMGLTQRTVWSRRMRIKDRVGLGEKESLDKWIEERLEVKGER
;
A
#
# COMPACT_ATOMS: atom_id res chain seq x y z
N MET A 1 -24.79 -15.02 43.41
CA MET A 1 -23.56 -15.56 42.81
C MET A 1 -23.82 -16.50 41.64
N LYS A 2 -24.64 -17.54 41.74
CA LYS A 2 -24.88 -18.54 40.66
C LYS A 2 -25.37 -17.94 39.33
N ARG A 3 -26.18 -16.87 39.31
CA ARG A 3 -26.67 -16.20 38.09
C ARG A 3 -25.58 -15.36 37.35
N LYS A 4 -24.60 -14.80 38.08
CA LYS A 4 -23.48 -14.06 37.48
C LYS A 4 -22.43 -14.99 36.86
N ILE A 5 -22.24 -16.20 37.45
CA ILE A 5 -21.35 -17.22 36.90
C ILE A 5 -21.94 -17.83 35.63
N PHE A 6 -23.27 -17.99 35.55
CA PHE A 6 -23.96 -18.51 34.37
C PHE A 6 -23.90 -17.53 33.18
N ILE A 7 -24.02 -16.23 33.44
CA ILE A 7 -23.87 -15.18 32.38
C ILE A 7 -22.41 -15.08 31.92
N LEU A 8 -21.43 -15.23 32.84
CA LEU A 8 -20.02 -15.25 32.49
C LEU A 8 -19.65 -16.48 31.65
N SER A 9 -20.25 -17.65 31.95
CA SER A 9 -20.01 -18.87 31.16
C SER A 9 -20.67 -18.81 29.78
N ILE A 10 -21.82 -18.12 29.61
CA ILE A 10 -22.45 -17.92 28.30
C ILE A 10 -21.63 -16.92 27.47
N ILE A 11 -21.09 -15.87 28.06
CA ILE A 11 -20.18 -14.92 27.38
C ILE A 11 -18.85 -15.61 27.02
N LEU A 12 -18.30 -16.48 27.88
CA LEU A 12 -17.11 -17.28 27.54
C LEU A 12 -17.39 -18.30 26.43
N LEU A 13 -18.57 -18.92 26.40
CA LEU A 13 -18.97 -19.87 25.35
C LEU A 13 -19.27 -19.16 24.03
N SER A 14 -19.80 -17.94 24.03
CA SER A 14 -19.98 -17.14 22.80
C SER A 14 -18.66 -16.61 22.22
N CYS A 15 -17.61 -16.40 23.03
CA CYS A 15 -16.27 -16.06 22.54
C CYS A 15 -15.49 -17.25 21.97
N ILE A 16 -15.93 -18.49 22.24
CA ILE A 16 -15.27 -19.71 21.70
C ILE A 16 -15.94 -20.15 20.37
N ALA A 17 -17.10 -19.61 20.02
CA ALA A 17 -17.93 -20.12 18.93
C ALA A 17 -17.71 -19.49 17.55
N CYS A 18 -16.73 -18.59 17.36
CA CYS A 18 -16.45 -18.00 16.05
C CYS A 18 -14.95 -17.83 15.76
N SER A 19 -14.18 -18.87 15.97
CA SER A 19 -12.94 -19.06 15.23
C SER A 19 -13.27 -20.05 14.11
N GLU A 20 -13.77 -19.58 12.98
CA GLU A 20 -13.80 -20.40 11.78
C GLU A 20 -12.38 -20.91 11.55
N LYS A 21 -12.27 -22.23 11.44
CA LYS A 21 -10.96 -22.84 11.20
C LYS A 21 -10.46 -22.35 9.85
N LYS A 22 -9.32 -21.69 9.85
CA LYS A 22 -8.59 -21.22 8.67
C LYS A 22 -8.03 -22.36 7.81
N ASN A 23 -8.63 -23.52 7.82
CA ASN A 23 -8.16 -24.66 7.06
C ASN A 23 -8.89 -24.71 5.74
N LEU A 24 -8.11 -24.77 4.67
CA LEU A 24 -8.62 -25.18 3.37
C LEU A 24 -8.92 -26.67 3.47
N ASN A 25 -10.20 -27.02 3.57
CA ASN A 25 -10.67 -28.40 3.66
C ASN A 25 -10.96 -28.96 2.27
N ASN A 26 -11.23 -28.08 1.28
CA ASN A 26 -11.48 -28.46 -0.10
C ASN A 26 -10.15 -28.79 -0.80
N PRO A 27 -9.91 -30.05 -1.21
CA PRO A 27 -8.64 -30.47 -1.81
C PRO A 27 -8.42 -29.87 -3.20
N LEU A 28 -9.50 -29.62 -3.96
CA LEU A 28 -9.40 -29.00 -5.29
C LEU A 28 -8.99 -27.52 -5.17
N LEU A 29 -9.52 -26.80 -4.18
CA LEU A 29 -9.13 -25.42 -3.95
C LEU A 29 -7.66 -25.33 -3.52
N THR A 30 -7.22 -26.21 -2.64
CA THR A 30 -5.81 -26.30 -2.25
C THR A 30 -4.92 -26.57 -3.46
N GLN A 31 -5.26 -27.55 -4.27
CA GLN A 31 -4.53 -27.90 -5.50
C GLN A 31 -4.49 -26.73 -6.50
N ALA A 32 -5.62 -26.03 -6.69
CA ALA A 32 -5.66 -24.85 -7.57
C ALA A 32 -4.71 -23.76 -7.08
N ILE A 33 -4.73 -23.45 -5.76
CA ILE A 33 -3.86 -22.43 -5.16
C ILE A 33 -2.37 -22.80 -5.29
N GLU A 34 -2.00 -24.05 -5.09
CA GLU A 34 -0.62 -24.53 -5.26
C GLU A 34 -0.12 -24.39 -6.71
N GLN A 35 -1.02 -24.54 -7.69
CA GLN A 35 -0.69 -24.47 -9.11
C GLN A 35 -0.75 -23.06 -9.71
N LEU A 36 -1.24 -22.05 -8.99
CA LEU A 36 -1.43 -20.68 -9.47
C LEU A 36 -0.20 -20.10 -10.20
N TRP A 37 0.98 -20.37 -9.68
CA TRP A 37 2.21 -19.78 -10.17
C TRP A 37 2.87 -20.59 -11.28
N SER A 38 2.84 -21.91 -11.18
CA SER A 38 3.53 -22.82 -12.11
C SER A 38 2.68 -23.28 -13.28
N TYR A 39 1.37 -23.47 -13.05
CA TYR A 39 0.45 -24.05 -14.04
C TYR A 39 -0.90 -23.32 -14.03
N PRO A 40 -0.94 -22.01 -14.41
CA PRO A 40 -2.14 -21.18 -14.28
C PRO A 40 -3.36 -21.72 -15.07
N ASP A 41 -3.15 -22.28 -16.26
CA ASP A 41 -4.24 -22.88 -17.04
C ASP A 41 -4.87 -24.08 -16.33
N SER A 42 -4.03 -24.97 -15.76
CA SER A 42 -4.49 -26.10 -14.95
C SER A 42 -5.23 -25.63 -13.70
N ALA A 43 -4.66 -24.64 -12.98
CA ALA A 43 -5.28 -24.04 -11.81
C ALA A 43 -6.65 -23.43 -12.14
N TYR A 44 -6.78 -22.77 -13.28
CA TYR A 44 -8.05 -22.22 -13.76
C TYR A 44 -9.11 -23.31 -13.99
N HIS A 45 -8.77 -24.38 -14.68
CA HIS A 45 -9.69 -25.49 -14.91
C HIS A 45 -10.12 -26.19 -13.61
N ILE A 46 -9.19 -26.37 -12.66
CA ILE A 46 -9.50 -26.93 -11.35
C ILE A 46 -10.46 -25.99 -10.60
N LEU A 47 -10.17 -24.69 -10.59
CA LEU A 47 -11.01 -23.70 -9.90
C LEU A 47 -12.44 -23.69 -10.44
N GLN A 48 -12.61 -23.73 -11.76
CA GLN A 48 -13.92 -23.79 -12.42
C GLN A 48 -14.72 -25.08 -12.11
N SER A 49 -14.07 -26.15 -11.66
CA SER A 49 -14.73 -27.40 -11.31
C SER A 49 -15.29 -27.42 -9.88
N ILE A 50 -15.00 -26.41 -9.06
CA ILE A 50 -15.39 -26.35 -7.65
C ILE A 50 -16.82 -25.85 -7.51
N ALA A 51 -17.65 -26.58 -6.79
CA ALA A 51 -19.00 -26.16 -6.44
C ALA A 51 -18.96 -25.12 -5.29
N HIS A 52 -19.38 -23.89 -5.56
CA HIS A 52 -19.32 -22.78 -4.58
C HIS A 52 -20.13 -23.03 -3.31
N ASP A 53 -21.23 -23.77 -3.40
CA ASP A 53 -22.13 -24.03 -2.28
C ASP A 53 -21.51 -24.97 -1.22
N GLU A 54 -20.45 -25.70 -1.60
CA GLU A 54 -19.74 -26.61 -0.70
C GLU A 54 -18.59 -25.95 0.06
N LEU A 55 -18.28 -24.70 -0.27
CA LEU A 55 -17.18 -23.96 0.33
C LEU A 55 -17.62 -23.24 1.62
N SER A 56 -16.78 -23.33 2.66
CA SER A 56 -16.89 -22.45 3.85
C SER A 56 -16.71 -20.98 3.46
N GLU A 57 -17.11 -20.04 4.33
CA GLU A 57 -16.94 -18.61 4.07
C GLU A 57 -15.46 -18.24 3.85
N TYR A 58 -14.54 -18.83 4.61
CA TYR A 58 -13.10 -18.61 4.39
C TYR A 58 -12.64 -19.15 3.03
N GLU A 59 -13.11 -20.32 2.63
CA GLU A 59 -12.76 -20.93 1.34
C GLU A 59 -13.35 -20.16 0.14
N LYS A 60 -14.55 -19.57 0.28
CA LYS A 60 -15.12 -18.67 -0.74
C LYS A 60 -14.24 -17.45 -0.98
N HIS A 61 -13.72 -16.84 0.08
CA HIS A 61 -12.81 -15.71 -0.06
C HIS A 61 -11.45 -16.12 -0.63
N ARG A 62 -10.94 -17.30 -0.25
CA ARG A 62 -9.72 -17.87 -0.85
C ARG A 62 -9.91 -18.22 -2.33
N TYR A 63 -11.09 -18.73 -2.69
CA TYR A 63 -11.48 -18.96 -4.08
C TYR A 63 -11.49 -17.66 -4.89
N ALA A 64 -12.16 -16.63 -4.38
CA ALA A 64 -12.23 -15.32 -5.04
C ALA A 64 -10.84 -14.69 -5.22
N LEU A 65 -9.94 -14.85 -4.23
CA LEU A 65 -8.56 -14.39 -4.33
C LEU A 65 -7.78 -15.16 -5.41
N ALA A 66 -7.92 -16.48 -5.46
CA ALA A 66 -7.28 -17.32 -6.47
C ALA A 66 -7.81 -17.03 -7.89
N GLU A 67 -9.12 -16.80 -8.02
CA GLU A 67 -9.74 -16.39 -9.28
C GLU A 67 -9.21 -15.03 -9.76
N ALA A 68 -9.14 -14.03 -8.88
CA ALA A 68 -8.59 -12.72 -9.21
C ALA A 68 -7.10 -12.80 -9.63
N HIS A 69 -6.33 -13.67 -8.97
CA HIS A 69 -4.94 -13.93 -9.35
C HIS A 69 -4.81 -14.52 -10.76
N LEU A 70 -5.61 -15.53 -11.07
CA LEU A 70 -5.62 -16.15 -12.40
C LEU A 70 -6.05 -15.18 -13.49
N GLN A 71 -7.05 -14.35 -13.22
CA GLN A 71 -7.50 -13.34 -14.18
C GLN A 71 -6.43 -12.28 -14.46
N LEU A 72 -5.69 -11.86 -13.43
CA LEU A 72 -4.52 -10.99 -13.62
C LEU A 72 -3.47 -11.65 -14.53
N LYS A 73 -3.20 -12.97 -14.34
CA LYS A 73 -2.23 -13.70 -15.17
C LYS A 73 -2.70 -13.89 -16.61
N LEU A 74 -3.98 -14.14 -16.81
CA LEU A 74 -4.60 -14.31 -18.14
C LEU A 74 -4.90 -12.97 -18.83
N GLN A 75 -4.50 -11.85 -18.20
CA GLN A 75 -4.74 -10.48 -18.68
C GLN A 75 -6.21 -10.21 -19.02
N SER A 76 -7.11 -10.82 -18.26
CA SER A 76 -8.55 -10.58 -18.33
C SER A 76 -8.96 -9.53 -17.30
N SER A 77 -10.12 -8.90 -17.51
CA SER A 77 -10.67 -7.95 -16.51
C SER A 77 -11.00 -8.70 -15.22
N LEU A 78 -10.73 -8.07 -14.07
CA LEU A 78 -11.19 -8.61 -12.78
C LEU A 78 -12.73 -8.71 -12.77
N PRO A 79 -13.31 -9.71 -12.07
CA PRO A 79 -14.74 -9.81 -11.89
C PRO A 79 -15.29 -8.53 -11.27
N SER A 80 -16.34 -7.97 -11.83
CA SER A 80 -16.96 -6.72 -11.35
C SER A 80 -17.50 -6.81 -9.93
N HIS A 81 -17.70 -8.00 -9.40
CA HIS A 81 -18.22 -8.28 -8.07
C HIS A 81 -17.13 -8.53 -7.01
N THR A 82 -15.86 -8.57 -7.42
CA THR A 82 -14.76 -8.85 -6.49
C THR A 82 -14.07 -7.55 -6.10
N SER A 83 -14.35 -7.06 -4.90
CA SER A 83 -13.55 -6.00 -4.30
C SER A 83 -12.31 -6.60 -3.64
N LEU A 84 -11.14 -6.37 -4.22
CA LEU A 84 -9.87 -6.84 -3.64
C LEU A 84 -9.57 -6.18 -2.30
N ASN A 85 -10.08 -4.97 -2.08
CA ASN A 85 -9.99 -4.30 -0.80
C ASN A 85 -10.81 -5.02 0.27
N ASP A 86 -12.05 -5.44 -0.05
CA ASP A 86 -12.89 -6.18 0.88
C ASP A 86 -12.29 -7.56 1.18
N LEU A 87 -11.70 -8.22 0.17
CA LEU A 87 -10.96 -9.47 0.38
C LEU A 87 -9.76 -9.27 1.31
N ALA A 88 -8.96 -8.26 1.07
CA ALA A 88 -7.82 -7.96 1.95
C ALA A 88 -8.28 -7.68 3.37
N TRP A 89 -9.35 -6.93 3.52
CA TRP A 89 -9.92 -6.60 4.82
C TRP A 89 -10.44 -7.83 5.56
N TYR A 90 -11.19 -8.68 4.86
CA TYR A 90 -11.65 -9.97 5.40
C TYR A 90 -10.48 -10.81 5.92
N PHE A 91 -9.40 -10.94 5.14
CA PHE A 91 -8.23 -11.71 5.57
C PHE A 91 -7.51 -11.09 6.76
N LEU A 92 -7.44 -9.75 6.83
CA LEU A 92 -6.87 -9.06 7.99
C LEU A 92 -7.68 -9.32 9.27
N GLU A 93 -9.01 -9.20 9.21
CA GLU A 93 -9.90 -9.49 10.35
C GLU A 93 -9.78 -10.94 10.80
N ASN A 94 -9.57 -11.86 9.86
CA ASN A 94 -9.34 -13.26 10.15
C ASN A 94 -7.87 -13.59 10.49
N ASN A 95 -7.00 -12.60 10.74
CA ASN A 95 -5.56 -12.76 11.01
C ASN A 95 -4.81 -13.57 9.91
N ASP A 96 -5.19 -13.48 8.68
CA ASP A 96 -4.51 -14.06 7.51
C ASP A 96 -3.81 -12.95 6.70
N ALA A 97 -2.78 -12.37 7.30
CA ALA A 97 -2.00 -11.30 6.69
C ALA A 97 -1.32 -11.70 5.35
N PRO A 98 -0.85 -12.94 5.15
CA PRO A 98 -0.33 -13.37 3.85
C PRO A 98 -1.35 -13.25 2.71
N SER A 99 -2.59 -13.70 2.92
CA SER A 99 -3.64 -13.59 1.90
C SER A 99 -4.09 -12.16 1.65
N ALA A 100 -4.08 -11.32 2.71
CA ALA A 100 -4.32 -9.89 2.56
C ALA A 100 -3.23 -9.22 1.72
N GLY A 101 -1.96 -9.55 1.97
CA GLY A 101 -0.84 -9.06 1.17
C GLY A 101 -0.92 -9.49 -0.29
N GLU A 102 -1.39 -10.72 -0.56
CA GLU A 102 -1.64 -11.19 -1.93
C GLU A 102 -2.76 -10.38 -2.60
N ALA A 103 -3.86 -10.09 -1.90
CA ALA A 103 -4.95 -9.28 -2.44
C ALA A 103 -4.47 -7.87 -2.82
N TYR A 104 -3.61 -7.26 -1.99
CA TYR A 104 -3.00 -5.95 -2.29
C TYR A 104 -2.04 -5.99 -3.47
N TYR A 105 -1.24 -7.03 -3.56
CA TYR A 105 -0.38 -7.26 -4.71
C TYR A 105 -1.20 -7.35 -6.00
N ILE A 106 -2.28 -8.13 -6.00
CA ILE A 106 -3.15 -8.27 -7.18
C ILE A 106 -3.78 -6.93 -7.55
N GLN A 107 -4.28 -6.17 -6.57
CA GLN A 107 -4.83 -4.83 -6.80
C GLN A 107 -3.78 -3.89 -7.42
N GLY A 108 -2.57 -3.86 -6.86
CA GLY A 108 -1.48 -3.03 -7.38
C GLY A 108 -1.06 -3.45 -8.80
N ALA A 109 -0.94 -4.76 -9.04
CA ALA A 109 -0.57 -5.29 -10.34
C ALA A 109 -1.64 -5.03 -11.42
N TYR A 110 -2.93 -5.08 -11.04
CA TYR A 110 -4.05 -4.76 -11.93
C TYR A 110 -4.09 -3.27 -12.28
N LEU A 111 -3.92 -2.39 -11.28
CA LEU A 111 -3.84 -0.94 -11.51
C LEU A 111 -2.65 -0.56 -12.41
N ASN A 112 -1.50 -1.22 -12.23
CA ASN A 112 -0.36 -1.05 -13.14
C ASN A 112 -0.69 -1.50 -14.57
N TRP A 113 -1.44 -2.58 -14.75
CA TRP A 113 -1.92 -3.01 -16.06
C TRP A 113 -2.85 -1.97 -16.71
N LEU A 114 -3.69 -1.30 -15.92
CA LEU A 114 -4.55 -0.19 -16.37
C LEU A 114 -3.76 1.12 -16.64
N GLY A 115 -2.48 1.21 -16.24
CA GLY A 115 -1.66 2.41 -16.35
C GLY A 115 -1.79 3.38 -15.18
N GLU A 116 -2.51 3.00 -14.12
CA GLU A 116 -2.71 3.80 -12.89
C GLU A 116 -1.51 3.65 -11.95
N ASN A 117 -0.31 4.03 -12.41
CA ASN A 117 0.96 3.75 -11.74
C ASN A 117 1.04 4.28 -10.30
N THR A 118 0.49 5.46 -10.03
CA THR A 118 0.52 6.06 -8.68
C THR A 118 -0.26 5.22 -7.67
N GLN A 119 -1.48 4.81 -8.02
CA GLN A 119 -2.30 3.97 -7.17
C GLN A 119 -1.72 2.55 -7.06
N ALA A 120 -1.19 2.01 -8.17
CA ALA A 120 -0.50 0.73 -8.19
C ALA A 120 0.65 0.69 -7.18
N MET A 121 1.51 1.73 -7.16
CA MET A 121 2.62 1.84 -6.23
C MET A 121 2.15 1.88 -4.77
N GLN A 122 1.05 2.58 -4.49
CA GLN A 122 0.47 2.63 -3.15
C GLN A 122 0.07 1.23 -2.66
N TYR A 123 -0.71 0.48 -3.46
CA TYR A 123 -1.14 -0.87 -3.09
C TYR A 123 0.02 -1.87 -2.99
N LEU A 124 1.03 -1.74 -3.85
CA LEU A 124 2.25 -2.56 -3.75
C LEU A 124 3.02 -2.27 -2.46
N LYS A 125 3.06 -1.01 -2.00
CA LYS A 125 3.63 -0.67 -0.69
C LYS A 125 2.82 -1.25 0.46
N GLU A 126 1.51 -1.23 0.39
CA GLU A 126 0.67 -1.88 1.39
C GLU A 126 0.85 -3.41 1.40
N ALA A 127 1.06 -4.02 0.23
CA ALA A 127 1.42 -5.43 0.13
C ALA A 127 2.81 -5.72 0.73
N GLU A 128 3.79 -4.83 0.52
CA GLU A 128 5.14 -4.93 1.12
C GLU A 128 5.10 -4.94 2.65
N ASP A 129 4.17 -4.21 3.25
CA ASP A 129 3.98 -4.15 4.70
C ASP A 129 3.41 -5.46 5.31
N GLN A 130 2.86 -6.37 4.50
CA GLN A 130 2.31 -7.64 4.97
C GLN A 130 3.35 -8.77 4.95
N PRO A 131 3.26 -9.76 5.83
CA PRO A 131 4.09 -10.98 5.79
C PRO A 131 3.64 -11.90 4.66
N THR A 132 4.01 -11.58 3.42
CA THR A 132 3.65 -12.35 2.23
C THR A 132 4.58 -13.54 1.99
N LEU A 133 4.12 -14.49 1.16
CA LEU A 133 4.96 -15.57 0.64
C LEU A 133 6.15 -15.00 -0.15
N PRO A 134 7.31 -15.69 -0.17
CA PRO A 134 8.50 -15.20 -0.89
C PRO A 134 8.20 -14.81 -2.33
N ILE A 135 7.45 -15.66 -3.06
CA ILE A 135 7.08 -15.36 -4.45
C ILE A 135 6.32 -14.03 -4.59
N ILE A 136 5.36 -13.78 -3.71
CA ILE A 136 4.56 -12.55 -3.75
C ILE A 136 5.47 -11.37 -3.41
N ARG A 137 6.35 -11.52 -2.43
CA ARG A 137 7.35 -10.50 -2.06
C ARG A 137 8.25 -10.16 -3.23
N GLY A 138 8.79 -11.15 -3.91
CA GLY A 138 9.60 -10.97 -5.11
C GLY A 138 8.83 -10.28 -6.23
N MET A 139 7.57 -10.67 -6.46
CA MET A 139 6.72 -10.06 -7.47
C MET A 139 6.30 -8.62 -7.13
N ILE A 140 6.13 -8.27 -5.85
CA ILE A 140 5.91 -6.89 -5.41
C ILE A 140 7.10 -6.02 -5.85
N TYR A 141 8.32 -6.41 -5.52
CA TYR A 141 9.51 -5.66 -5.91
C TYR A 141 9.69 -5.62 -7.43
N TYR A 142 9.47 -6.73 -8.13
CA TYR A 142 9.52 -6.75 -9.59
C TYR A 142 8.53 -5.75 -10.21
N LYS A 143 7.29 -5.70 -9.73
CA LYS A 143 6.28 -4.74 -10.21
C LYS A 143 6.64 -3.30 -9.87
N MET A 144 7.13 -3.04 -8.66
CA MET A 144 7.61 -1.71 -8.28
C MET A 144 8.80 -1.26 -9.16
N GLY A 145 9.72 -2.18 -9.48
CA GLY A 145 10.79 -1.95 -10.44
C GLY A 145 10.26 -1.56 -11.82
N ARG A 146 9.29 -2.30 -12.36
CA ARG A 146 8.64 -2.01 -13.64
C ARG A 146 7.95 -0.65 -13.68
N ILE A 147 7.25 -0.28 -12.61
CA ILE A 147 6.62 1.04 -12.48
C ILE A 147 7.69 2.12 -12.45
N SER A 148 8.73 1.96 -11.63
CA SER A 148 9.83 2.92 -11.53
C SER A 148 10.56 3.10 -12.86
N GLU A 149 10.77 2.03 -13.61
CA GLU A 149 11.35 2.09 -14.97
C GLU A 149 10.46 2.90 -15.93
N SER A 150 9.15 2.67 -15.91
CA SER A 150 8.20 3.42 -16.76
C SER A 150 8.15 4.91 -16.44
N GLU A 151 8.42 5.29 -15.20
CA GLU A 151 8.55 6.67 -14.72
C GLU A 151 9.99 7.22 -14.88
N GLN A 152 10.90 6.47 -15.53
CA GLN A 152 12.30 6.83 -15.76
C GLN A 152 13.14 6.97 -14.47
N LEU A 153 12.70 6.38 -13.39
CA LEU A 153 13.40 6.35 -12.09
C LEU A 153 14.32 5.13 -12.04
N TYR A 154 15.37 5.14 -12.88
CA TYR A 154 16.20 3.96 -13.16
C TYR A 154 16.95 3.42 -11.94
N ASP A 155 17.44 4.29 -11.07
CA ASP A 155 18.15 3.86 -9.84
C ASP A 155 17.21 3.13 -8.88
N ILE A 156 15.96 3.63 -8.76
CA ILE A 156 14.92 3.00 -7.93
C ILE A 156 14.45 1.70 -8.56
N ALA A 157 14.35 1.65 -9.89
CA ALA A 157 13.99 0.43 -10.60
C ALA A 157 15.04 -0.67 -10.40
N LEU A 158 16.32 -0.32 -10.50
CA LEU A 158 17.45 -1.23 -10.27
C LEU A 158 17.41 -1.82 -8.85
N ASP A 159 17.30 -0.97 -7.81
CA ASP A 159 17.18 -1.40 -6.41
C ASP A 159 16.02 -2.38 -6.21
N ASN A 160 14.87 -2.08 -6.78
CA ASN A 160 13.70 -2.95 -6.67
C ASN A 160 13.91 -4.30 -7.39
N TYR A 161 14.56 -4.33 -8.55
CA TYR A 161 14.86 -5.58 -9.23
C TYR A 161 15.88 -6.42 -8.45
N GLU A 162 16.91 -5.80 -7.87
CA GLU A 162 17.87 -6.48 -6.99
C GLU A 162 17.20 -7.04 -5.73
N ARG A 163 16.27 -6.29 -5.13
CA ARG A 163 15.49 -6.76 -3.97
C ARG A 163 14.53 -7.90 -4.30
N ALA A 164 14.09 -8.02 -5.55
CA ALA A 164 13.22 -9.10 -5.99
C ALA A 164 13.95 -10.46 -6.03
N LEU A 165 15.24 -10.47 -6.39
CA LEU A 165 16.01 -11.69 -6.66
C LEU A 165 16.00 -12.71 -5.50
N PRO A 166 16.40 -12.37 -4.26
CA PRO A 166 16.49 -13.37 -3.18
C PRO A 166 15.16 -14.07 -2.90
N TYR A 167 14.05 -13.36 -3.05
CA TYR A 167 12.71 -13.94 -2.86
C TYR A 167 12.28 -14.83 -4.01
N LEU A 168 12.62 -14.48 -5.25
CA LEU A 168 12.31 -15.28 -6.42
C LEU A 168 13.23 -16.51 -6.52
N GLU A 169 14.47 -16.42 -6.06
CA GLU A 169 15.38 -17.55 -5.92
C GLU A 169 14.86 -18.54 -4.88
N GLU A 170 14.40 -18.06 -3.72
CA GLU A 170 13.75 -18.91 -2.71
C GLU A 170 12.49 -19.59 -3.24
N ALA A 171 11.69 -18.89 -4.03
CA ALA A 171 10.49 -19.43 -4.66
C ALA A 171 10.79 -20.41 -5.81
N ASN A 172 12.03 -20.42 -6.32
CA ASN A 172 12.52 -21.29 -7.39
C ASN A 172 11.62 -21.30 -8.64
N LEU A 173 11.28 -20.12 -9.16
CA LEU A 173 10.44 -19.97 -10.35
C LEU A 173 11.24 -19.41 -11.53
N PRO A 174 11.70 -20.28 -12.44
CA PRO A 174 12.60 -19.91 -13.53
C PRO A 174 12.08 -18.80 -14.43
N LEU A 175 10.77 -18.78 -14.74
CA LEU A 175 10.14 -17.74 -15.55
C LEU A 175 10.38 -16.32 -15.02
N TYR A 176 10.16 -16.13 -13.72
CA TYR A 176 10.29 -14.81 -13.10
C TYR A 176 11.76 -14.43 -12.87
N LEU A 177 12.59 -15.40 -12.53
CA LEU A 177 14.05 -15.21 -12.44
C LEU A 177 14.62 -14.78 -13.79
N ALA A 178 14.25 -15.46 -14.88
CA ALA A 178 14.65 -15.07 -16.23
C ALA A 178 14.25 -13.61 -16.53
N SER A 179 13.01 -13.24 -16.15
CA SER A 179 12.50 -11.89 -16.37
C SER A 179 13.27 -10.83 -15.59
N VAL A 180 13.52 -11.06 -14.29
CA VAL A 180 14.25 -10.09 -13.45
C VAL A 180 15.70 -9.94 -13.90
N TYR A 181 16.39 -11.05 -14.17
CA TYR A 181 17.77 -11.02 -14.68
C TYR A 181 17.87 -10.31 -16.03
N ARG A 182 16.84 -10.45 -16.92
CA ARG A 182 16.78 -9.70 -18.18
C ARG A 182 16.69 -8.20 -17.93
N GLU A 183 15.82 -7.74 -17.01
CA GLU A 183 15.68 -6.31 -16.74
C GLU A 183 16.96 -5.74 -16.10
N LEU A 184 17.60 -6.47 -15.19
CA LEU A 184 18.91 -6.10 -14.65
C LEU A 184 19.97 -5.96 -15.76
N GLY A 185 20.02 -6.95 -16.68
CA GLY A 185 20.94 -6.90 -17.82
C GLY A 185 20.69 -5.71 -18.75
N ARG A 186 19.44 -5.25 -18.90
CA ARG A 186 19.10 -4.06 -19.69
C ARG A 186 19.52 -2.75 -19.02
N MET A 187 19.52 -2.69 -17.70
CA MET A 187 19.73 -1.46 -16.93
C MET A 187 21.21 -1.22 -16.59
N VAL A 188 21.98 -2.29 -16.39
CA VAL A 188 23.38 -2.18 -15.99
C VAL A 188 24.27 -1.96 -17.23
N SER A 189 25.18 -0.97 -17.15
CA SER A 189 26.08 -0.60 -18.26
C SER A 189 27.49 -1.20 -18.16
N THR A 190 27.74 -2.12 -17.22
CA THR A 190 29.06 -2.63 -16.84
C THR A 190 29.28 -4.07 -17.29
N ASP A 191 30.44 -4.63 -16.96
CA ASP A 191 30.82 -6.04 -17.17
C ASP A 191 29.79 -7.04 -16.58
N SER A 192 29.00 -6.59 -15.59
CA SER A 192 27.93 -7.39 -14.98
C SER A 192 26.73 -7.63 -15.92
N ARG A 193 26.58 -6.84 -16.99
CA ARG A 193 25.48 -6.97 -17.96
C ARG A 193 25.41 -8.37 -18.55
N ASP A 194 26.53 -8.84 -19.05
CA ASP A 194 26.58 -10.15 -19.72
C ASP A 194 26.29 -11.27 -18.73
N ILE A 195 26.75 -11.16 -17.49
CA ILE A 195 26.45 -12.13 -16.42
C ILE A 195 24.95 -12.20 -16.15
N TYR A 196 24.27 -11.06 -16.10
CA TYR A 196 22.81 -11.04 -15.89
C TYR A 196 22.06 -11.64 -17.09
N PHE A 197 22.45 -11.33 -18.32
CA PHE A 197 21.84 -11.95 -19.49
C PHE A 197 22.10 -13.45 -19.58
N GLU A 198 23.29 -13.92 -19.24
CA GLU A 198 23.61 -15.35 -19.20
C GLU A 198 22.71 -16.09 -18.19
N LYS A 199 22.57 -15.55 -16.99
CA LYS A 199 21.62 -16.10 -16.00
C LYS A 199 20.19 -16.08 -16.49
N ALA A 200 19.75 -14.98 -17.13
CA ALA A 200 18.41 -14.90 -17.70
C ALA A 200 18.18 -16.00 -18.75
N LEU A 201 19.14 -16.24 -19.63
CA LEU A 201 19.08 -17.30 -20.65
C LEU A 201 19.09 -18.69 -20.03
N GLU A 202 19.90 -18.91 -18.99
CA GLU A 202 19.92 -20.17 -18.23
C GLU A 202 18.53 -20.49 -17.64
N TYR A 203 17.93 -19.55 -16.95
CA TYR A 203 16.59 -19.72 -16.37
C TYR A 203 15.49 -19.86 -17.42
N ALA A 204 15.58 -19.17 -18.56
CA ALA A 204 14.68 -19.34 -19.68
C ALA A 204 14.79 -20.75 -20.29
N HIS A 205 16.01 -21.29 -20.38
CA HIS A 205 16.27 -22.66 -20.83
C HIS A 205 15.68 -23.69 -19.84
N ILE A 206 15.88 -23.48 -18.53
CA ILE A 206 15.30 -24.34 -17.48
C ILE A 206 13.76 -24.32 -17.56
N TYR A 207 13.17 -23.16 -17.83
CA TYR A 207 11.71 -23.02 -17.98
C TYR A 207 11.21 -23.71 -19.26
N GLY A 208 12.05 -23.82 -20.30
CA GLY A 208 11.74 -24.52 -21.55
C GLY A 208 10.90 -23.70 -22.55
N ASP A 209 10.80 -22.38 -22.37
CA ASP A 209 10.09 -21.48 -23.28
C ASP A 209 11.04 -20.85 -24.29
N THR A 210 10.92 -21.31 -25.55
CA THR A 210 11.73 -20.80 -26.66
C THR A 210 11.48 -19.32 -26.95
N ILE A 211 10.25 -18.84 -26.76
CA ILE A 211 9.88 -17.44 -27.01
C ILE A 211 10.57 -16.55 -25.96
N LEU A 212 10.49 -16.92 -24.68
CA LEU A 212 11.19 -16.21 -23.60
C LEU A 212 12.70 -16.20 -23.82
N TYR A 213 13.29 -17.35 -24.22
CA TYR A 213 14.71 -17.44 -24.52
C TYR A 213 15.13 -16.48 -25.64
N LEU A 214 14.38 -16.45 -26.73
CA LEU A 214 14.66 -15.58 -27.87
C LEU A 214 14.42 -14.09 -27.54
N ASP A 215 13.44 -13.76 -26.72
CA ASP A 215 13.21 -12.41 -26.24
C ASP A 215 14.40 -11.89 -25.40
N ILE A 216 14.94 -12.73 -24.52
CA ILE A 216 16.13 -12.41 -23.73
C ILE A 216 17.37 -12.30 -24.63
N ARG A 217 17.55 -13.23 -25.55
CA ARG A 217 18.68 -13.20 -26.50
C ARG A 217 18.63 -11.94 -27.37
N HIS A 218 17.45 -11.54 -27.82
CA HIS A 218 17.26 -10.27 -28.51
C HIS A 218 17.68 -9.07 -27.62
N ALA A 219 17.24 -9.04 -26.37
CA ALA A 219 17.61 -7.97 -25.42
C ALA A 219 19.12 -7.88 -25.20
N GLN A 220 19.78 -9.03 -25.02
CA GLN A 220 21.25 -9.13 -24.88
C GLN A 220 21.98 -8.56 -26.10
N LEU A 221 21.62 -9.02 -27.29
CA LEU A 221 22.28 -8.59 -28.53
C LEU A 221 22.01 -7.11 -28.83
N SER A 222 20.78 -6.64 -28.56
CA SER A 222 20.40 -5.23 -28.74
C SER A 222 21.14 -4.28 -27.81
N ALA A 223 21.58 -4.76 -26.65
CA ALA A 223 22.38 -4.00 -25.69
C ALA A 223 23.87 -3.88 -26.09
N GLN A 224 24.38 -4.79 -26.91
CA GLN A 224 25.79 -4.84 -27.31
C GLN A 224 26.09 -4.14 -28.63
N ALA A 225 25.20 -4.20 -29.62
CA ALA A 225 25.47 -3.68 -30.94
C ALA A 225 24.19 -3.37 -31.74
N TYR A 226 24.39 -2.72 -32.88
CA TYR A 226 23.36 -2.46 -33.90
C TYR A 226 22.72 -3.75 -34.44
N PRO A 227 21.51 -3.65 -35.06
CA PRO A 227 20.82 -4.82 -35.55
C PRO A 227 21.71 -5.64 -36.48
N SER A 228 22.09 -6.80 -35.98
CA SER A 228 22.84 -7.81 -36.70
C SER A 228 21.88 -8.73 -37.47
N PRO A 229 22.35 -9.53 -38.45
CA PRO A 229 21.53 -10.56 -39.09
C PRO A 229 20.92 -11.54 -38.06
N GLU A 230 21.63 -11.85 -36.98
CA GLU A 230 21.13 -12.70 -35.88
C GLU A 230 19.92 -12.07 -35.19
N ILE A 231 19.99 -10.79 -34.86
CA ILE A 231 18.85 -10.05 -34.28
C ILE A 231 17.66 -10.07 -35.25
N ALA A 232 17.89 -9.85 -36.55
CA ALA A 232 16.82 -9.88 -37.54
C ALA A 232 16.15 -11.24 -37.63
N GLN A 233 16.90 -12.34 -37.58
CA GLN A 233 16.35 -13.71 -37.58
C GLN A 233 15.49 -13.97 -36.33
N ILE A 234 15.98 -13.57 -35.16
CA ILE A 234 15.22 -13.67 -33.90
C ILE A 234 13.92 -12.85 -33.99
N CYS A 235 14.01 -11.61 -34.44
CA CYS A 235 12.84 -10.73 -34.59
C CYS A 235 11.84 -11.29 -35.61
N GLN A 236 12.31 -11.89 -36.71
CA GLN A 236 11.43 -12.56 -37.68
C GLN A 236 10.64 -13.70 -37.03
N TYR A 237 11.32 -14.57 -36.29
CA TYR A 237 10.68 -15.67 -35.60
C TYR A 237 9.65 -15.14 -34.57
N LEU A 238 10.05 -14.20 -33.73
CA LEU A 238 9.17 -13.63 -32.69
C LEU A 238 7.97 -12.88 -33.30
N CYS A 239 8.17 -12.20 -34.44
CA CYS A 239 7.10 -11.47 -35.11
C CYS A 239 6.10 -12.40 -35.83
N HIS A 240 6.58 -13.40 -36.56
CA HIS A 240 5.74 -14.23 -37.42
C HIS A 240 5.22 -15.50 -36.72
N GLU A 241 6.11 -16.23 -36.05
CA GLU A 241 5.75 -17.53 -35.46
C GLU A 241 5.14 -17.34 -34.06
N ALA A 242 5.66 -16.38 -33.26
CA ALA A 242 5.14 -16.08 -31.94
C ALA A 242 4.05 -14.98 -31.94
N GLY A 243 3.77 -14.35 -33.08
CA GLY A 243 2.76 -13.28 -33.20
C GLY A 243 3.10 -11.97 -32.47
N MET A 244 4.35 -11.81 -32.07
CA MET A 244 4.80 -10.64 -31.28
C MET A 244 5.15 -9.47 -32.19
N LYS A 245 4.14 -8.76 -32.69
CA LYS A 245 4.29 -7.65 -33.65
C LYS A 245 5.25 -6.53 -33.23
N ARG A 246 5.51 -6.37 -31.95
CA ARG A 246 6.48 -5.38 -31.42
C ARG A 246 7.87 -5.51 -32.07
N TYR A 247 8.28 -6.71 -32.47
CA TYR A 247 9.58 -6.96 -33.09
C TYR A 247 9.65 -6.51 -34.54
N ALA A 248 8.52 -6.19 -35.18
CA ALA A 248 8.50 -5.59 -36.50
C ALA A 248 9.27 -4.26 -36.53
N TYR A 249 9.34 -3.52 -35.43
CA TYR A 249 10.10 -2.28 -35.33
C TYR A 249 11.62 -2.50 -35.57
N ASP A 250 12.20 -3.50 -34.93
CA ASP A 250 13.63 -3.79 -35.10
C ASP A 250 13.92 -4.35 -36.51
N LEU A 251 12.96 -5.03 -37.10
CA LEU A 251 13.05 -5.49 -38.51
C LEU A 251 12.98 -4.31 -39.48
N VAL A 252 12.10 -3.35 -39.29
CA VAL A 252 12.09 -2.10 -40.08
C VAL A 252 13.45 -1.43 -40.00
N LYS A 253 13.99 -1.27 -38.81
CA LYS A 253 15.29 -0.65 -38.56
C LYS A 253 16.44 -1.40 -39.23
N TYR A 254 16.42 -2.72 -39.18
CA TYR A 254 17.39 -3.57 -39.83
C TYR A 254 17.35 -3.42 -41.36
N TYR A 255 16.18 -3.58 -41.99
CA TYR A 255 16.02 -3.54 -43.44
C TYR A 255 16.25 -2.15 -44.04
N ILE A 256 15.90 -1.10 -43.33
CA ILE A 256 16.24 0.27 -43.77
C ILE A 256 17.76 0.45 -43.82
N ARG A 257 18.50 -0.03 -42.85
CA ARG A 257 19.96 0.06 -42.80
C ARG A 257 20.64 -0.82 -43.85
N SER A 258 20.09 -1.99 -44.07
CA SER A 258 20.53 -2.90 -45.14
C SER A 258 20.13 -2.40 -46.54
N LYS A 259 19.40 -1.28 -46.63
CA LYS A 259 18.85 -0.71 -47.86
C LYS A 259 17.87 -1.63 -48.61
N GLU A 260 17.21 -2.51 -47.89
CA GLU A 260 16.22 -3.44 -48.39
C GLU A 260 14.80 -2.84 -48.20
N ALA A 261 14.45 -1.89 -49.07
CA ALA A 261 13.21 -1.12 -48.92
C ALA A 261 11.93 -1.98 -49.01
N ASP A 262 11.93 -3.04 -49.81
CA ASP A 262 10.74 -3.89 -49.98
C ASP A 262 10.50 -4.75 -48.74
N SER A 263 11.56 -5.29 -48.13
CA SER A 263 11.49 -5.96 -46.84
C SER A 263 11.05 -5.02 -45.71
N ALA A 264 11.59 -3.80 -45.66
CA ALA A 264 11.20 -2.79 -44.66
C ALA A 264 9.70 -2.43 -44.74
N ARG A 265 9.13 -2.39 -45.98
CA ARG A 265 7.71 -2.07 -46.17
C ARG A 265 6.80 -3.12 -45.49
N ILE A 266 7.11 -4.41 -45.62
CA ILE A 266 6.30 -5.49 -45.03
C ILE A 266 6.10 -5.23 -43.54
N TYR A 267 7.17 -4.88 -42.84
CA TYR A 267 7.11 -4.67 -41.38
C TYR A 267 6.52 -3.33 -41.00
N LEU A 268 6.66 -2.30 -41.84
CA LEU A 268 5.92 -1.05 -41.67
C LEU A 268 4.40 -1.26 -41.81
N ASP A 269 3.97 -2.09 -42.75
CA ASP A 269 2.56 -2.44 -42.94
C ASP A 269 2.01 -3.23 -41.73
N ILE A 270 2.81 -4.11 -41.13
CA ILE A 270 2.47 -4.84 -39.90
C ILE A 270 2.29 -3.87 -38.71
N LEU A 271 3.20 -2.88 -38.57
CA LEU A 271 3.10 -1.86 -37.51
C LEU A 271 1.89 -0.94 -37.73
N ALA A 272 1.61 -0.55 -38.97
CA ALA A 272 0.47 0.30 -39.30
C ALA A 272 -0.88 -0.39 -39.05
N ALA A 273 -0.95 -1.72 -39.24
CA ALA A 273 -2.15 -2.53 -39.00
C ALA A 273 -2.38 -2.87 -37.54
N ASP A 274 -1.41 -2.64 -36.66
CA ASP A 274 -1.52 -2.96 -35.23
C ASP A 274 -2.16 -1.84 -34.43
N THR A 275 -3.50 -1.82 -34.40
CA THR A 275 -4.28 -0.83 -33.62
C THR A 275 -4.31 -1.14 -32.12
N THR A 276 -3.85 -2.31 -31.70
CA THR A 276 -3.91 -2.77 -30.30
C THR A 276 -2.73 -2.29 -29.49
N ALA A 277 -1.62 -2.04 -30.12
CA ALA A 277 -0.40 -1.59 -29.47
C ALA A 277 -0.30 -0.05 -29.54
N LYS A 278 -0.85 0.65 -28.55
CA LYS A 278 -0.39 2.01 -28.19
C LYS A 278 1.12 2.06 -27.84
N ILE A 279 1.87 0.99 -28.11
CA ILE A 279 3.28 0.79 -27.77
C ILE A 279 4.19 1.63 -28.65
N TRP A 280 3.74 1.96 -29.87
CA TRP A 280 4.52 2.76 -30.81
C TRP A 280 3.97 4.19 -30.81
N SER A 281 4.81 5.12 -30.40
CA SER A 281 4.45 6.51 -30.63
C SER A 281 4.33 6.69 -32.16
N ASP A 282 3.28 7.35 -32.61
CA ASP A 282 3.13 7.77 -34.02
C ASP A 282 4.41 8.42 -34.54
N GLN A 283 5.20 8.98 -33.66
CA GLN A 283 6.51 9.59 -33.90
C GLN A 283 7.57 8.60 -34.40
N GLN A 284 7.70 7.43 -33.74
CA GLN A 284 8.70 6.43 -34.13
C GLN A 284 8.33 5.77 -35.47
N TYR A 285 7.06 5.45 -35.67
CA TYR A 285 6.57 4.95 -36.94
C TYR A 285 6.85 5.96 -38.07
N THR A 286 6.47 7.22 -37.90
CA THR A 286 6.66 8.29 -38.88
C THR A 286 8.15 8.51 -39.23
N LEU A 287 9.04 8.46 -38.22
CA LEU A 287 10.48 8.53 -38.44
C LEU A 287 10.99 7.41 -39.36
N TRP A 288 10.64 6.17 -39.10
CA TRP A 288 11.09 5.04 -39.90
C TRP A 288 10.39 5.00 -41.28
N HIS A 289 9.14 5.38 -41.34
CA HIS A 289 8.42 5.52 -42.59
C HIS A 289 9.06 6.60 -43.49
N SER A 290 9.50 7.73 -42.93
CA SER A 290 10.21 8.77 -43.71
C SER A 290 11.56 8.25 -44.26
N GLN A 291 12.30 7.45 -43.46
CA GLN A 291 13.54 6.84 -43.94
C GLN A 291 13.30 5.81 -45.05
N TYR A 292 12.22 5.04 -44.95
CA TYR A 292 11.78 4.14 -46.01
C TYR A 292 11.44 4.92 -47.31
N LEU A 293 10.70 6.03 -47.23
CA LEU A 293 10.39 6.90 -48.37
C LEU A 293 11.67 7.46 -49.00
N HIS A 294 12.64 7.86 -48.20
CA HIS A 294 13.95 8.31 -48.69
C HIS A 294 14.68 7.18 -49.46
N LEU A 295 14.69 5.95 -48.95
CA LEU A 295 15.29 4.78 -49.64
C LEU A 295 14.61 4.51 -50.99
N LYS A 296 13.31 4.79 -51.10
CA LYS A 296 12.55 4.66 -52.36
C LYS A 296 12.74 5.86 -53.30
N GLY A 297 13.60 6.83 -52.98
CA GLY A 297 13.83 8.04 -53.73
C GLY A 297 12.70 9.09 -53.63
N ARG A 298 11.69 8.83 -52.78
CA ARG A 298 10.55 9.74 -52.55
C ARG A 298 10.92 10.82 -51.52
N ASN A 299 11.94 11.63 -51.84
CA ASN A 299 12.52 12.56 -50.88
C ASN A 299 11.55 13.67 -50.43
N ALA A 300 10.66 14.12 -51.34
CA ALA A 300 9.66 15.13 -51.01
C ALA A 300 8.67 14.60 -49.94
N ASP A 301 8.20 13.38 -50.11
CA ASP A 301 7.29 12.75 -49.18
C ASP A 301 7.97 12.44 -47.84
N ALA A 302 9.25 12.01 -47.88
CA ALA A 302 10.06 11.79 -46.69
C ALA A 302 10.25 13.10 -45.89
N TYR A 303 10.53 14.19 -46.58
CA TYR A 303 10.65 15.51 -45.95
C TYR A 303 9.31 15.95 -45.33
N GLN A 304 8.22 15.79 -46.09
CA GLN A 304 6.89 16.17 -45.58
C GLN A 304 6.54 15.38 -44.33
N ALA A 305 6.76 14.05 -44.30
CA ALA A 305 6.52 13.22 -43.12
C ALA A 305 7.35 13.66 -41.89
N LEU A 306 8.63 14.01 -42.12
CA LEU A 306 9.48 14.54 -41.03
C LEU A 306 9.04 15.95 -40.58
N TYR A 307 8.61 16.80 -41.51
CA TYR A 307 8.11 18.12 -41.18
C TYR A 307 6.82 18.06 -40.35
N ASP A 308 5.89 17.20 -40.77
CA ASP A 308 4.65 16.95 -40.02
C ASP A 308 4.92 16.38 -38.65
N LEU A 309 5.88 15.44 -38.53
CA LEU A 309 6.33 14.91 -37.26
C LEU A 309 6.92 16.02 -36.38
N TYR A 310 7.80 16.83 -36.91
CA TYR A 310 8.43 17.95 -36.20
C TYR A 310 7.39 18.95 -35.69
N THR A 311 6.47 19.36 -36.56
CA THR A 311 5.42 20.32 -36.18
C THR A 311 4.45 19.75 -35.14
N THR A 312 4.06 18.48 -35.28
CA THR A 312 3.22 17.79 -34.30
C THR A 312 3.94 17.65 -32.97
N HIS A 313 5.21 17.25 -33.02
CA HIS A 313 6.03 17.11 -31.80
C HIS A 313 6.25 18.47 -31.12
N TYR A 314 6.55 19.52 -31.89
CA TYR A 314 6.71 20.87 -31.36
C TYR A 314 5.43 21.37 -30.68
N ASN A 315 4.29 21.21 -31.35
CA ASN A 315 2.99 21.61 -30.81
C ASN A 315 2.64 20.79 -29.55
N THR A 316 2.90 19.46 -29.55
CA THR A 316 2.67 18.61 -28.41
C THR A 316 3.59 18.95 -27.23
N MET A 317 4.86 19.29 -27.51
CA MET A 317 5.80 19.73 -26.48
C MET A 317 5.41 21.11 -25.92
N GLU A 318 4.93 22.01 -26.76
CA GLU A 318 4.41 23.31 -26.33
C GLU A 318 3.14 23.14 -25.47
N GLU A 319 2.22 22.28 -25.89
CA GLU A 319 1.03 21.95 -25.09
C GLU A 319 1.39 21.23 -23.78
N LYS A 320 2.29 20.25 -23.82
CA LYS A 320 2.80 19.58 -22.60
C LYS A 320 3.56 20.56 -21.71
N GLY A 321 4.37 21.44 -22.30
CA GLY A 321 5.08 22.47 -21.55
C GLY A 321 4.12 23.46 -20.89
N ARG A 322 3.08 23.91 -21.60
CA ARG A 322 2.01 24.74 -21.04
C ARG A 322 1.18 23.98 -20.00
N SER A 323 0.81 22.75 -20.29
CA SER A 323 0.09 21.87 -19.36
C SER A 323 0.93 21.56 -18.13
N SER A 324 2.22 21.27 -18.30
CA SER A 324 3.15 21.04 -17.20
C SER A 324 3.36 22.30 -16.36
N ALA A 325 3.55 23.46 -17.00
CA ALA A 325 3.65 24.74 -16.30
C ALA A 325 2.34 25.10 -15.57
N TYR A 326 1.20 24.81 -16.18
CA TYR A 326 -0.11 25.00 -15.58
C TYR A 326 -0.34 24.04 -14.40
N VAL A 327 0.01 22.75 -14.54
CA VAL A 327 -0.05 21.75 -13.46
C VAL A 327 0.90 22.11 -12.33
N VAL A 328 2.12 22.57 -12.65
CA VAL A 328 3.09 23.06 -11.64
C VAL A 328 2.56 24.31 -10.96
N SER A 329 1.96 25.25 -11.73
CA SER A 329 1.33 26.44 -11.15
C SER A 329 0.14 26.08 -10.27
N GLN A 330 -0.75 25.20 -10.71
CA GLN A 330 -1.87 24.70 -9.86
C GLN A 330 -1.38 23.95 -8.62
N HIS A 331 -0.31 23.14 -8.77
CA HIS A 331 0.29 22.46 -7.62
C HIS A 331 0.90 23.47 -6.66
N TYR A 332 1.59 24.48 -7.16
CA TYR A 332 2.15 25.56 -6.36
C TYR A 332 1.05 26.38 -5.69
N ASP A 333 0.01 26.77 -6.42
CA ASP A 333 -1.13 27.51 -5.88
C ASP A 333 -1.88 26.67 -4.82
N ASN A 334 -2.08 25.37 -5.06
CA ASN A 334 -2.65 24.43 -4.10
C ASN A 334 -1.74 24.25 -2.87
N GLU A 335 -0.42 24.16 -3.06
CA GLU A 335 0.54 24.07 -1.96
C GLU A 335 0.59 25.36 -1.13
N VAL A 336 0.56 26.52 -1.78
CA VAL A 336 0.48 27.84 -1.13
C VAL A 336 -0.86 27.98 -0.39
N GLU A 337 -1.96 27.57 -0.98
CA GLU A 337 -3.29 27.58 -0.36
C GLU A 337 -3.36 26.57 0.79
N HIS A 338 -2.79 25.39 0.60
CA HIS A 338 -2.66 24.38 1.66
C HIS A 338 -1.76 24.87 2.80
N ALA A 339 -0.62 25.48 2.50
CA ALA A 339 0.25 26.08 3.49
C ALA A 339 -0.43 27.23 4.25
N ARG A 340 -1.20 28.08 3.51
CA ARG A 340 -2.00 29.15 4.11
C ARG A 340 -3.13 28.63 4.98
N ASN A 341 -3.81 27.57 4.54
CA ASN A 341 -4.84 26.90 5.32
C ASN A 341 -4.26 26.21 6.56
N LEU A 342 -3.08 25.57 6.41
CA LEU A 342 -2.35 24.99 7.53
C LEU A 342 -1.92 26.08 8.53
N GLN A 343 -1.46 27.22 8.04
CA GLN A 343 -1.09 28.37 8.89
C GLN A 343 -2.31 28.96 9.60
N LEU A 344 -3.44 29.09 8.91
CA LEU A 344 -4.72 29.48 9.52
C LEU A 344 -5.22 28.44 10.54
N GLN A 345 -5.02 27.15 10.28
CA GLN A 345 -5.33 26.08 11.24
C GLN A 345 -4.40 26.15 12.46
N LEU A 346 -3.11 26.37 12.24
CA LEU A 346 -2.14 26.55 13.32
C LEU A 346 -2.46 27.77 14.17
N ASP A 347 -2.87 28.87 13.55
CA ASP A 347 -3.26 30.09 14.26
C ASP A 347 -4.58 29.90 15.01
N LYS A 348 -5.56 29.20 14.43
CA LYS A 348 -6.77 28.77 15.15
C LYS A 348 -6.42 27.81 16.30
N GLN A 349 -5.54 26.85 16.08
CA GLN A 349 -5.08 25.94 17.14
C GLN A 349 -4.32 26.69 18.24
N ARG A 350 -3.44 27.65 17.88
CA ARG A 350 -2.79 28.55 18.85
C ARG A 350 -3.82 29.33 19.66
N LEU A 351 -4.86 29.85 19.00
CA LEU A 351 -5.94 30.53 19.67
C LEU A 351 -6.70 29.62 20.64
N TYR A 352 -7.02 28.37 20.18
CA TYR A 352 -7.67 27.38 21.05
C TYR A 352 -6.77 26.93 22.21
N ILE A 353 -5.46 26.78 21.94
CA ILE A 353 -4.47 26.48 23.00
C ILE A 353 -4.40 27.63 24.01
N VAL A 354 -4.37 28.89 23.54
CA VAL A 354 -4.38 30.06 24.41
C VAL A 354 -5.67 30.14 25.22
N LEU A 355 -6.83 29.87 24.58
CA LEU A 355 -8.13 29.82 25.27
C LEU A 355 -8.19 28.65 26.26
N ALA A 356 -7.66 27.49 25.89
CA ALA A 356 -7.57 26.34 26.80
C ALA A 356 -6.62 26.60 27.97
N LEU A 357 -5.48 27.23 27.70
CA LEU A 357 -4.54 27.62 28.73
C LEU A 357 -5.13 28.69 29.68
N LEU A 358 -5.90 29.64 29.13
CA LEU A 358 -6.65 30.63 29.94
C LEU A 358 -7.73 29.93 30.78
N LEU A 359 -8.46 28.98 30.22
CA LEU A 359 -9.45 28.17 30.97
C LEU A 359 -8.77 27.33 32.07
N ILE A 360 -7.63 26.71 31.73
CA ILE A 360 -6.82 25.95 32.70
C ILE A 360 -6.26 26.90 33.79
N ALA A 361 -5.80 28.09 33.42
CA ALA A 361 -5.35 29.10 34.40
C ALA A 361 -6.49 29.55 35.29
N ILE A 362 -7.69 29.77 34.77
CA ILE A 362 -8.89 30.10 35.55
C ILE A 362 -9.29 28.93 36.47
N LEU A 363 -9.23 27.68 35.93
CA LEU A 363 -9.48 26.47 36.72
C LEU A 363 -8.43 26.29 37.82
N LEU A 364 -7.16 26.49 37.50
CA LEU A 364 -6.08 26.43 38.47
C LEU A 364 -6.20 27.55 39.52
N ALA A 365 -6.54 28.79 39.09
CA ALA A 365 -6.81 29.89 40.00
C ALA A 365 -8.02 29.59 40.90
N SER A 366 -9.08 29.01 40.35
CA SER A 366 -10.25 28.58 41.14
C SER A 366 -9.91 27.43 42.10
N ILE A 367 -9.08 26.46 41.65
CA ILE A 367 -8.57 25.37 42.50
C ILE A 367 -7.69 25.92 43.62
N VAL A 368 -6.79 26.87 43.30
CA VAL A 368 -5.95 27.55 44.31
C VAL A 368 -6.81 28.33 45.30
N LEU A 369 -7.87 29.01 44.78
CA LEU A 369 -8.83 29.73 45.63
C LEU A 369 -9.64 28.77 46.53
N ILE A 370 -10.09 27.66 45.96
CA ILE A 370 -10.75 26.57 46.69
C ILE A 370 -9.80 25.96 47.71
N GLN A 371 -8.54 25.66 47.29
CA GLN A 371 -7.53 25.13 48.21
C GLN A 371 -7.15 26.14 49.30
N TYR A 372 -7.06 27.42 48.94
CA TYR A 372 -6.84 28.48 49.94
C TYR A 372 -8.00 28.56 50.95
N ASN A 373 -9.24 28.54 50.42
CA ASN A 373 -10.44 28.54 51.26
C ASN A 373 -10.61 27.23 52.07
N THR A 374 -10.29 26.05 51.44
CA THR A 374 -10.30 24.79 52.16
C THR A 374 -9.16 24.70 53.16
N ARG A 375 -7.93 25.16 52.80
CA ARG A 375 -6.84 25.28 53.79
C ARG A 375 -7.17 26.19 54.96
N ARG A 376 -7.92 27.24 54.69
CA ARG A 376 -8.40 28.17 55.76
C ARG A 376 -9.46 27.50 56.62
N ARG A 377 -10.35 26.70 55.99
CA ARG A 377 -11.35 25.85 56.69
C ARG A 377 -10.71 24.64 57.36
N THR A 378 -9.77 23.96 56.68
CA THR A 378 -9.10 22.79 57.26
C THR A 378 -8.10 23.15 58.35
N LYS A 379 -7.48 24.35 58.31
CA LYS A 379 -6.73 24.80 59.48
C LYS A 379 -7.62 24.97 60.72
N GLN A 380 -8.90 25.29 60.51
CA GLN A 380 -9.88 25.30 61.58
C GLN A 380 -10.36 23.89 62.00
N LEU A 381 -10.37 22.94 61.01
CA LEU A 381 -10.81 21.55 61.28
C LEU A 381 -9.63 20.59 61.63
N ILE A 382 -8.39 20.90 61.25
CA ILE A 382 -7.18 20.10 61.59
C ILE A 382 -6.83 20.19 63.08
N GLU A 383 -7.28 21.21 63.78
CA GLU A 383 -7.21 21.19 65.24
C GLU A 383 -8.16 20.18 65.89
N GLU A 384 -9.19 19.70 65.14
CA GLU A 384 -10.20 18.79 65.68
C GLU A 384 -10.13 17.31 65.23
N ALA A 385 -9.41 16.98 64.16
CA ALA A 385 -9.45 15.58 63.63
C ALA A 385 -8.10 15.05 63.15
N ARG A 386 -7.31 14.56 64.06
CA ARG A 386 -6.20 13.62 63.80
C ARG A 386 -6.72 12.20 63.81
N THR A 387 -7.22 11.70 62.71
CA THR A 387 -7.40 10.24 62.57
C THR A 387 -7.47 9.74 61.11
N SER A 388 -7.14 8.50 60.94
CA SER A 388 -6.83 7.69 59.76
C SER A 388 -7.83 7.66 58.58
N GLN A 389 -8.86 8.49 58.56
CA GLN A 389 -9.87 8.52 57.50
C GLN A 389 -9.48 9.34 56.25
N GLN A 390 -8.43 10.17 56.39
CA GLN A 390 -8.01 11.10 55.33
C GLN A 390 -7.29 10.43 54.13
N ILE A 391 -6.66 9.28 54.35
CA ILE A 391 -5.92 8.60 53.25
C ILE A 391 -6.89 7.93 52.27
N SER A 392 -8.03 7.44 52.76
CA SER A 392 -9.05 6.78 51.91
C SER A 392 -9.77 7.77 50.98
N ASP A 393 -9.98 9.01 51.45
CA ASP A 393 -10.69 10.02 50.64
C ASP A 393 -9.82 10.60 49.53
N LEU A 394 -8.50 10.71 49.76
CA LEU A 394 -7.55 11.15 48.72
C LEU A 394 -7.43 10.10 47.57
N GLN A 395 -7.49 8.83 47.91
CA GLN A 395 -7.46 7.77 46.89
C GLN A 395 -8.74 7.76 46.02
N LYS A 396 -9.90 8.08 46.63
CA LYS A 396 -11.15 8.22 45.87
C LYS A 396 -11.14 9.44 44.93
N GLU A 397 -10.59 10.53 45.35
CA GLU A 397 -10.50 11.76 44.54
C GLU A 397 -9.58 11.58 43.31
N LEU A 398 -8.47 10.84 43.48
CA LEU A 398 -7.60 10.46 42.37
C LEU A 398 -8.33 9.56 41.35
N GLN A 399 -9.18 8.67 41.82
CA GLN A 399 -9.96 7.77 40.97
C GLN A 399 -11.02 8.54 40.16
N VAL A 400 -11.67 9.54 40.78
CA VAL A 400 -12.66 10.41 40.09
C VAL A 400 -12.00 11.26 39.00
N ARG A 401 -10.79 11.76 39.20
CA ARG A 401 -10.03 12.50 38.19
C ARG A 401 -9.64 11.62 36.99
N ARG A 402 -9.24 10.37 37.22
CA ARG A 402 -8.98 9.40 36.16
C ARG A 402 -10.22 9.15 35.29
N GLU A 403 -11.40 9.02 35.92
CA GLU A 403 -12.65 8.82 35.21
C GLU A 403 -13.12 10.06 34.44
N ALA A 404 -12.85 11.26 34.94
CA ALA A 404 -13.21 12.50 34.24
C ALA A 404 -12.39 12.72 32.96
N ILE A 405 -11.10 12.36 32.98
CA ILE A 405 -10.24 12.36 31.77
C ILE A 405 -10.74 11.34 30.75
N LYS A 406 -11.13 10.16 31.20
CA LYS A 406 -11.67 9.12 30.34
C LYS A 406 -12.98 9.58 29.66
N ARG A 407 -13.93 10.16 30.41
CA ARG A 407 -15.21 10.65 29.86
C ARG A 407 -15.02 11.80 28.86
N SER A 408 -14.07 12.68 29.08
CA SER A 408 -13.74 13.77 28.14
C SER A 408 -13.23 13.26 26.80
N LEU A 409 -12.47 12.17 26.81
CA LEU A 409 -11.97 11.52 25.59
C LEU A 409 -13.11 10.77 24.86
N ASP A 410 -13.94 10.04 25.60
CA ASP A 410 -15.10 9.32 25.05
C ASP A 410 -16.11 10.28 24.38
N GLN A 411 -16.37 11.45 24.98
CA GLN A 411 -17.25 12.46 24.40
C GLN A 411 -16.72 13.05 23.08
N ARG A 412 -15.40 13.21 22.95
CA ARG A 412 -14.78 13.69 21.70
C ARG A 412 -14.85 12.66 20.59
N ILE A 413 -14.75 11.38 20.92
CA ILE A 413 -14.88 10.27 19.97
C ILE A 413 -16.33 10.18 19.48
N GLU A 414 -17.31 10.27 20.38
CA GLU A 414 -18.73 10.20 20.06
C GLU A 414 -19.17 11.36 19.16
N LEU A 415 -18.67 12.56 19.43
CA LEU A 415 -18.92 13.73 18.60
C LEU A 415 -18.35 13.56 17.18
N ASN A 416 -17.17 12.96 17.03
CA ASN A 416 -16.57 12.68 15.74
C ASN A 416 -17.30 11.58 14.97
N LYS A 417 -17.80 10.54 15.67
CA LYS A 417 -18.63 9.48 15.06
C LYS A 417 -19.96 10.06 14.54
N SER A 418 -20.64 10.86 15.35
CA SER A 418 -21.91 11.47 14.95
C SER A 418 -21.76 12.48 13.80
N LEU A 419 -20.62 13.17 13.70
CA LEU A 419 -20.30 14.04 12.57
C LEU A 419 -20.01 13.26 11.29
N GLN A 420 -19.31 12.14 11.37
CA GLN A 420 -19.08 11.25 10.22
C GLN A 420 -20.37 10.61 9.73
N GLU A 421 -21.25 10.15 10.62
CA GLU A 421 -22.56 9.61 10.25
C GLU A 421 -23.44 10.67 9.60
N ALA A 422 -23.44 11.91 10.12
CA ALA A 422 -24.19 13.02 9.54
C ALA A 422 -23.69 13.42 8.14
N ILE A 423 -22.41 13.20 7.83
CA ILE A 423 -21.83 13.45 6.51
C ILE A 423 -22.15 12.31 5.55
N LEU A 424 -22.08 11.07 5.99
CA LEU A 424 -22.43 9.90 5.19
C LEU A 424 -23.91 9.87 4.80
N THR A 425 -24.81 10.29 5.70
CA THR A 425 -26.26 10.37 5.42
C THR A 425 -26.65 11.54 4.52
N LYS A 426 -25.81 12.56 4.34
CA LYS A 426 -26.04 13.71 3.45
C LYS A 426 -25.41 13.58 2.06
N GLN A 427 -24.80 12.46 1.73
CA GLN A 427 -24.15 12.24 0.43
C GLN A 427 -25.12 12.21 -0.77
N GLU A 428 -26.45 12.19 -0.54
CA GLU A 428 -27.46 12.27 -1.60
C GLU A 428 -27.98 13.70 -1.91
N ALA A 429 -27.54 14.71 -1.17
CA ALA A 429 -27.94 16.09 -1.43
C ALA A 429 -26.72 16.97 -1.77
N ALA A 430 -26.76 17.54 -2.97
CA ALA A 430 -25.73 18.43 -3.51
C ALA A 430 -25.32 19.55 -2.52
N SER A 431 -24.02 19.72 -2.34
CA SER A 431 -23.28 20.72 -1.56
C SER A 431 -23.09 20.44 -0.07
N ILE A 432 -22.13 19.55 0.24
CA ILE A 432 -21.48 19.57 1.54
C ILE A 432 -20.49 20.75 1.53
N PRO A 433 -20.58 21.72 2.43
CA PRO A 433 -19.62 22.82 2.52
C PRO A 433 -18.19 22.30 2.73
N ASP A 434 -17.22 22.91 2.09
CA ASP A 434 -15.81 22.46 2.13
C ASP A 434 -15.25 22.40 3.55
N TRP A 435 -15.70 23.26 4.46
CA TRP A 435 -15.32 23.21 5.88
C TRP A 435 -15.74 21.91 6.58
N ALA A 436 -16.81 21.24 6.13
CA ALA A 436 -17.29 19.99 6.74
C ALA A 436 -16.47 18.78 6.27
N LYS A 437 -15.95 18.82 5.04
CA LYS A 437 -14.96 17.83 4.54
C LYS A 437 -13.64 17.97 5.28
N GLU A 438 -13.20 19.22 5.44
CA GLU A 438 -11.97 19.58 6.12
C GLU A 438 -12.01 19.20 7.61
N PHE A 439 -13.18 19.29 8.26
CA PHE A 439 -13.38 18.91 9.66
C PHE A 439 -13.32 17.39 9.89
N VAL A 440 -13.73 16.59 8.90
CA VAL A 440 -13.63 15.11 8.96
C VAL A 440 -12.21 14.62 8.67
N GLU A 441 -11.47 15.35 7.84
CA GLU A 441 -10.06 15.07 7.58
C GLU A 441 -9.14 15.55 8.72
N MET A 442 -9.66 16.38 9.64
CA MET A 442 -8.93 16.78 10.83
C MET A 442 -8.82 15.61 11.81
N ASN A 443 -7.71 14.92 11.76
CA ASN A 443 -7.33 13.96 12.79
C ASN A 443 -7.28 14.68 14.14
N ILE A 444 -7.78 14.05 15.20
CA ILE A 444 -7.74 14.59 16.56
C ILE A 444 -6.28 14.87 16.99
N PHE A 445 -5.35 14.15 16.37
CA PHE A 445 -3.91 14.35 16.51
C PHE A 445 -3.28 14.60 15.14
N SER A 446 -3.48 15.78 14.57
CA SER A 446 -2.99 16.13 13.23
C SER A 446 -1.51 16.53 13.19
N THR A 447 -0.90 16.84 14.33
CA THR A 447 0.51 17.23 14.42
C THR A 447 1.28 16.36 15.40
N GLU A 448 2.60 16.21 15.16
CA GLU A 448 3.51 15.50 16.10
C GLU A 448 3.50 16.15 17.49
N GLU A 449 3.32 17.47 17.58
CA GLU A 449 3.25 18.20 18.84
C GLU A 449 2.03 17.79 19.67
N GLN A 450 0.87 17.60 19.06
CA GLN A 450 -0.34 17.10 19.73
C GLN A 450 -0.14 15.68 20.25
N TRP A 451 0.56 14.84 19.49
CA TRP A 451 0.93 13.49 19.92
C TRP A 451 1.88 13.52 21.12
N GLN A 452 2.87 14.39 21.10
CA GLN A 452 3.82 14.51 22.22
C GLN A 452 3.12 14.98 23.49
N ASN A 453 2.23 15.96 23.39
CA ASN A 453 1.43 16.44 24.51
C ASN A 453 0.53 15.33 25.08
N PHE A 454 -0.17 14.60 24.19
CA PHE A 454 -0.98 13.45 24.59
C PHE A 454 -0.14 12.37 25.30
N LEU A 455 1.01 12.00 24.74
CA LEU A 455 1.88 10.99 25.34
C LEU A 455 2.46 11.45 26.68
N GLN A 456 2.71 12.73 26.83
CA GLN A 456 3.17 13.31 28.10
C GLN A 456 2.07 13.26 29.16
N GLU A 457 0.84 13.67 28.81
CA GLU A 457 -0.33 13.56 29.69
C GLU A 457 -0.60 12.08 30.03
N PHE A 458 -0.57 11.22 29.04
CA PHE A 458 -0.72 9.78 29.24
C PHE A 458 0.31 9.23 30.23
N ASN A 459 1.59 9.52 30.02
CA ASN A 459 2.65 9.05 30.91
C ASN A 459 2.50 9.62 32.33
N SER A 460 2.03 10.85 32.47
CA SER A 460 1.76 11.43 33.80
C SER A 460 0.65 10.70 34.56
N CYS A 461 -0.35 10.16 33.83
CA CYS A 461 -1.46 9.38 34.40
C CYS A 461 -1.11 7.91 34.67
N TYR A 462 -0.22 7.33 33.85
CA TYR A 462 0.15 5.92 33.88
C TYR A 462 1.60 5.66 34.36
N GLY A 463 2.21 6.64 35.03
CA GLY A 463 3.52 6.51 35.69
C GLY A 463 4.65 6.10 34.75
N ASP A 464 4.83 6.85 33.66
CA ASP A 464 5.87 6.63 32.64
C ASP A 464 5.85 5.26 31.97
N LEU A 465 4.66 4.67 31.86
CA LEU A 465 4.48 3.31 31.30
C LEU A 465 5.06 3.19 29.90
N LEU A 466 4.75 4.13 29.02
CA LEU A 466 5.22 4.10 27.61
C LEU A 466 6.73 4.29 27.52
N THR A 467 7.30 5.14 28.36
CA THR A 467 8.74 5.34 28.46
C THR A 467 9.44 4.06 28.89
N THR A 468 8.87 3.38 29.90
CA THR A 468 9.35 2.08 30.39
C THR A 468 9.24 1.01 29.32
N MET A 469 8.12 0.97 28.58
CA MET A 469 7.93 0.04 27.45
C MET A 469 8.97 0.26 26.35
N ARG A 470 9.24 1.50 25.94
CA ARG A 470 10.28 1.78 24.94
C ARG A 470 11.68 1.38 25.40
N LYS A 471 11.97 1.52 26.68
CA LYS A 471 13.25 1.09 27.25
C LYS A 471 13.39 -0.43 27.24
N ASN A 472 12.32 -1.15 27.56
CA ASN A 472 12.31 -2.61 27.60
C ASN A 472 12.18 -3.25 26.20
N TYR A 473 11.58 -2.53 25.24
CA TYR A 473 11.36 -2.98 23.87
C TYR A 473 11.89 -1.94 22.88
N PRO A 474 13.22 -1.88 22.64
CA PRO A 474 13.85 -0.84 21.82
C PRO A 474 13.42 -0.85 20.34
N ARG A 475 12.79 -1.93 19.87
CA ARG A 475 12.25 -2.04 18.51
C ARG A 475 10.93 -1.30 18.30
N LEU A 476 10.26 -0.88 19.38
CA LEU A 476 9.03 -0.08 19.28
C LEU A 476 9.33 1.31 18.74
N THR A 477 8.61 1.69 17.69
CA THR A 477 8.66 3.05 17.14
C THR A 477 7.80 4.02 17.94
N SER A 478 7.96 5.32 17.69
CA SER A 478 7.09 6.35 18.26
C SER A 478 5.61 6.09 17.95
N THR A 479 5.31 5.72 16.70
CA THR A 479 3.95 5.43 16.28
C THR A 479 3.38 4.15 16.92
N ASP A 480 4.22 3.16 17.21
CA ASP A 480 3.76 1.96 17.93
C ASP A 480 3.36 2.31 19.37
N THR A 481 4.11 3.18 20.02
CA THR A 481 3.76 3.63 21.38
C THR A 481 2.48 4.48 21.40
N GLN A 482 2.22 5.26 20.34
CA GLN A 482 0.95 5.97 20.17
C GLN A 482 -0.21 4.97 20.09
N VAL A 483 -0.11 3.95 19.23
CA VAL A 483 -1.13 2.92 19.09
C VAL A 483 -1.32 2.13 20.40
N ILE A 484 -0.24 1.79 21.09
CA ILE A 484 -0.31 1.12 22.40
C ILE A 484 -1.05 1.99 23.42
N ALA A 485 -0.76 3.29 23.46
CA ALA A 485 -1.43 4.22 24.37
C ALA A 485 -2.95 4.25 24.14
N LEU A 486 -3.37 4.24 22.86
CA LEU A 486 -4.78 4.24 22.51
C LEU A 486 -5.47 2.91 22.89
N TYR A 487 -4.80 1.76 22.71
CA TYR A 487 -5.31 0.47 23.20
C TYR A 487 -5.41 0.42 24.71
N ILE A 488 -4.45 0.99 25.45
CA ILE A 488 -4.49 1.11 26.91
C ILE A 488 -5.72 1.90 27.37
N LEU A 489 -6.12 2.90 26.58
CA LEU A 489 -7.34 3.69 26.84
C LEU A 489 -8.62 2.96 26.45
N GLY A 490 -8.52 1.75 25.89
CA GLY A 490 -9.64 0.89 25.52
C GLY A 490 -10.28 1.27 24.19
N MET A 491 -9.54 1.94 23.32
CA MET A 491 -10.02 2.30 21.99
C MET A 491 -9.99 1.12 21.03
N ASP A 492 -11.03 0.96 20.26
CA ASP A 492 -11.09 -0.05 19.22
C ASP A 492 -10.34 0.38 17.93
N ASN A 493 -10.22 -0.53 16.97
CA ASN A 493 -9.51 -0.25 15.73
C ASN A 493 -10.15 0.89 14.93
N SER A 494 -11.48 1.05 14.99
CA SER A 494 -12.21 2.11 14.30
C SER A 494 -11.90 3.48 14.91
N ASP A 495 -11.86 3.54 16.23
CA ASP A 495 -11.51 4.75 16.96
C ASP A 495 -10.07 5.18 16.69
N ILE A 496 -9.15 4.21 16.64
CA ILE A 496 -7.74 4.45 16.33
C ILE A 496 -7.56 4.94 14.88
N CYS A 497 -8.33 4.39 13.95
CA CYS A 497 -8.34 4.88 12.56
C CYS A 497 -8.75 6.34 12.48
N LEU A 498 -9.81 6.71 13.18
CA LEU A 498 -10.31 8.07 13.24
C LEU A 498 -9.30 9.03 13.88
N LEU A 499 -8.69 8.61 14.98
CA LEU A 499 -7.75 9.44 15.73
C LEU A 499 -6.42 9.67 15.03
N MET A 500 -5.95 8.67 14.30
CA MET A 500 -4.64 8.70 13.65
C MET A 500 -4.72 8.98 12.14
N GLY A 501 -5.91 9.10 11.56
CA GLY A 501 -6.10 9.25 10.10
C GLY A 501 -5.60 8.05 9.30
N LEU A 502 -5.70 6.88 9.87
CA LEU A 502 -5.20 5.65 9.26
C LEU A 502 -6.37 4.80 8.76
N THR A 503 -6.11 3.98 7.74
CA THR A 503 -7.07 2.95 7.35
C THR A 503 -7.07 1.83 8.38
N GLN A 504 -8.19 1.13 8.54
CA GLN A 504 -8.30 -0.02 9.45
C GLN A 504 -7.21 -1.07 9.16
N ARG A 505 -6.88 -1.23 7.90
CA ARG A 505 -5.82 -2.04 7.39
C ARG A 505 -4.45 -1.64 7.95
N THR A 506 -4.14 -0.36 7.94
CA THR A 506 -2.88 0.17 8.45
C THR A 506 -2.78 -0.02 9.96
N VAL A 507 -3.86 0.21 10.70
CA VAL A 507 -3.94 -0.02 12.15
C VAL A 507 -3.72 -1.50 12.46
N TRP A 508 -4.38 -2.40 11.73
CA TRP A 508 -4.21 -3.82 11.90
C TRP A 508 -2.76 -4.29 11.61
N SER A 509 -2.18 -3.81 10.51
CA SER A 509 -0.79 -4.10 10.16
C SER A 509 0.19 -3.62 11.24
N ARG A 510 -0.06 -2.44 11.83
CA ARG A 510 0.73 -1.93 12.97
C ARG A 510 0.59 -2.80 14.19
N ARG A 511 -0.62 -3.26 14.51
CA ARG A 511 -0.88 -4.17 15.62
C ARG A 511 -0.05 -5.46 15.49
N MET A 512 0.04 -6.04 14.28
CA MET A 512 0.86 -7.23 14.03
C MET A 512 2.35 -6.92 14.19
N ARG A 513 2.82 -5.78 13.70
CA ARG A 513 4.21 -5.36 13.90
C ARG A 513 4.56 -5.09 15.37
N ILE A 514 3.64 -4.52 16.14
CA ILE A 514 3.82 -4.35 17.58
C ILE A 514 4.01 -5.71 18.24
N LYS A 515 3.15 -6.70 17.93
CA LYS A 515 3.29 -8.08 18.45
C LYS A 515 4.69 -8.65 18.19
N ASP A 516 5.14 -8.55 16.94
CA ASP A 516 6.48 -9.03 16.56
C ASP A 516 7.60 -8.29 17.31
N ARG A 517 7.48 -6.97 17.45
CA ARG A 517 8.50 -6.12 18.10
C ARG A 517 8.59 -6.34 19.62
N VAL A 518 7.51 -6.74 20.24
CA VAL A 518 7.47 -7.07 21.67
C VAL A 518 7.72 -8.57 21.93
N GLY A 519 7.87 -9.37 20.84
CA GLY A 519 8.24 -10.78 20.93
C GLY A 519 7.08 -11.71 21.26
N LEU A 520 5.84 -11.35 20.92
CA LEU A 520 4.66 -12.18 21.11
C LEU A 520 4.54 -13.22 19.99
N GLY A 521 4.26 -14.45 20.35
CA GLY A 521 3.97 -15.54 19.42
C GLY A 521 2.62 -15.37 18.71
N GLU A 522 2.40 -16.15 17.64
CA GLU A 522 1.16 -16.06 16.82
C GLU A 522 -0.13 -16.23 17.64
N LYS A 523 -0.11 -17.06 18.67
CA LYS A 523 -1.29 -17.36 19.52
C LYS A 523 -1.48 -16.40 20.69
N GLU A 524 -0.54 -15.51 20.95
CA GLU A 524 -0.61 -14.58 22.08
C GLU A 524 -1.38 -13.31 21.71
N SER A 525 -2.21 -12.80 22.64
CA SER A 525 -2.99 -11.58 22.44
C SER A 525 -2.20 -10.33 22.85
N LEU A 526 -2.17 -9.32 21.97
CA LEU A 526 -1.59 -8.03 22.32
C LEU A 526 -2.37 -7.34 23.45
N ASP A 527 -3.69 -7.48 23.46
CA ASP A 527 -4.53 -6.87 24.50
C ASP A 527 -4.22 -7.43 25.87
N LYS A 528 -4.13 -8.77 25.97
CA LYS A 528 -3.75 -9.44 27.21
C LYS A 528 -2.35 -9.03 27.67
N TRP A 529 -1.41 -8.89 26.74
CA TRP A 529 -0.06 -8.42 27.02
C TRP A 529 -0.04 -6.98 27.55
N ILE A 530 -0.93 -6.12 27.06
CA ILE A 530 -1.10 -4.74 27.52
C ILE A 530 -1.72 -4.73 28.94
N GLU A 531 -2.78 -5.51 29.15
CA GLU A 531 -3.49 -5.64 30.43
C GLU A 531 -2.56 -6.08 31.57
N GLU A 532 -1.76 -7.13 31.35
CA GLU A 532 -0.79 -7.64 32.33
C GLU A 532 0.21 -6.55 32.80
N ARG A 533 0.53 -5.59 31.94
CA ARG A 533 1.48 -4.51 32.28
C ARG A 533 0.82 -3.31 32.92
N LEU A 534 -0.48 -3.18 32.79
CA LEU A 534 -1.28 -2.21 33.54
C LEU A 534 -1.51 -2.69 34.98
N GLU A 535 -1.75 -3.98 35.18
CA GLU A 535 -1.97 -4.59 36.51
C GLU A 535 -0.71 -4.53 37.38
N VAL A 536 0.46 -4.80 36.82
CA VAL A 536 1.76 -4.76 37.56
C VAL A 536 2.08 -3.37 38.14
N LYS A 537 1.49 -2.27 37.61
CA LYS A 537 1.66 -0.90 38.16
C LYS A 537 0.51 -0.43 39.05
N GLY A 538 -0.63 -1.15 39.05
CA GLY A 538 -1.77 -0.86 39.93
C GLY A 538 -1.57 -1.32 41.37
N GLU A 539 -0.61 -2.22 41.61
CA GLU A 539 -0.30 -2.77 42.93
C GLU A 539 0.88 -2.08 43.65
N ARG A 540 1.42 -1.00 43.12
CA ARG A 540 2.38 -0.12 43.78
C ARG A 540 1.87 1.31 43.88
#